data_6bf8cc8797b55e82013e19f1db8b53b2
#
_entry.id   6bf8cc8797b55e82013e19f1db8b53b2
#
_cell.length_a   1.000
_cell.length_b   1.000
_cell.length_c   1.000
_cell.angle_alpha   90.00
_cell.angle_beta   90.00
_cell.angle_gamma   90.00
#
_symmetry.space_group_name_H-M   'P 1'
#
loop_
_entity.id
_entity.type
_entity.pdbx_description
1 polymer ?
#
loop_
_entity_poly.entity_id
_entity_poly.type
_entity_poly.pdbx_seq_one_letter_code
_entity_poly.pdbx_strand_id
1 'polypeptide(L)'
;VDNSGTFSDAELRGSGEKVRDFSNPTWYDRGVRNGENAGYAINAQHELVNSTASLISASLPEGLKDNAYAFSRAAFDYLHKYVTYDKQAPLIARSGPLCLEDSTGDCDEQTNAFLSLLRVKNLPGWYVFGALADGDYLHWEGHAWGYILLPMSESWCNDRGIELDTCFVEASVDVVNNKWLLHTPNAYISWIEEPDSTG
;
A
#
# COMPACT_ATOMS: atom_id res chain seq x y z
N VAL A 1 6.71 13.26 -1.66
CA VAL A 1 6.72 13.43 -3.14
C VAL A 1 6.68 12.05 -3.78
N ASP A 2 5.72 11.80 -4.67
CA ASP A 2 5.62 10.53 -5.39
C ASP A 2 6.77 10.40 -6.40
N ASN A 3 7.60 9.39 -6.22
CA ASN A 3 8.75 9.06 -7.07
C ASN A 3 8.49 7.86 -8.00
N SER A 4 7.28 7.34 -8.04
CA SER A 4 6.96 6.10 -8.77
C SER A 4 7.29 6.16 -10.27
N GLY A 5 7.27 7.34 -10.87
CA GLY A 5 7.68 7.55 -12.26
C GLY A 5 9.19 7.75 -12.48
N THR A 6 10.00 7.81 -11.42
CA THR A 6 11.42 8.16 -11.51
C THR A 6 12.30 6.94 -11.79
N PHE A 7 11.88 5.76 -11.37
CA PHE A 7 12.66 4.51 -11.45
C PHE A 7 11.93 3.47 -12.30
N SER A 8 12.69 2.65 -13.01
CA SER A 8 12.13 1.52 -13.74
C SER A 8 11.73 0.38 -12.79
N ASP A 9 10.73 -0.40 -13.16
CA ASP A 9 10.33 -1.60 -12.44
C ASP A 9 11.49 -2.60 -12.27
N ALA A 10 12.34 -2.73 -13.30
CA ALA A 10 13.51 -3.59 -13.26
C ALA A 10 14.55 -3.10 -12.24
N GLU A 11 14.77 -1.79 -12.14
CA GLU A 11 15.69 -1.19 -11.18
C GLU A 11 15.19 -1.39 -9.74
N LEU A 12 13.92 -1.12 -9.47
CA LEU A 12 13.31 -1.32 -8.16
C LEU A 12 13.31 -2.80 -7.76
N ARG A 13 13.02 -3.69 -8.69
CA ARG A 13 13.04 -5.14 -8.47
C ARG A 13 14.42 -5.66 -8.11
N GLY A 14 15.44 -5.20 -8.82
CA GLY A 14 16.83 -5.61 -8.59
C GLY A 14 17.46 -5.02 -7.34
N SER A 15 16.94 -3.88 -6.88
CA SER A 15 17.50 -3.11 -5.77
C SER A 15 16.66 -3.15 -4.50
N GLY A 16 15.52 -3.86 -4.52
CA GLY A 16 14.65 -4.01 -3.35
C GLY A 16 15.37 -4.72 -2.22
N GLU A 17 15.27 -4.18 -1.02
CA GLU A 17 15.92 -4.69 0.18
C GLU A 17 14.90 -5.37 1.10
N LYS A 18 15.40 -6.11 2.06
CA LYS A 18 14.64 -6.51 3.24
C LYS A 18 14.09 -5.29 3.95
N VAL A 19 12.94 -5.49 4.58
CA VAL A 19 12.39 -4.45 5.44
C VAL A 19 13.42 -4.03 6.48
N ARG A 20 13.67 -2.75 6.54
CA ARG A 20 14.48 -2.14 7.59
C ARG A 20 13.57 -1.54 8.66
N ASP A 21 14.04 -1.49 9.90
CA ASP A 21 13.41 -0.66 10.91
C ASP A 21 13.53 0.81 10.50
N PHE A 22 12.45 1.34 9.98
CA PHE A 22 12.32 2.79 9.90
C PHE A 22 12.12 3.31 11.32
N SER A 23 12.81 4.37 11.66
CA SER A 23 12.83 4.94 13.02
C SER A 23 11.46 5.46 13.53
N ASN A 24 10.43 5.41 12.71
CA ASN A 24 9.08 5.83 13.07
C ASN A 24 8.09 4.65 13.03
N PRO A 25 7.88 3.94 14.16
CA PRO A 25 6.95 2.82 14.25
C PRO A 25 5.49 3.22 14.00
N THR A 26 5.13 4.49 14.10
CA THR A 26 3.75 4.94 13.88
C THR A 26 3.23 4.64 12.49
N TRP A 27 4.10 4.50 11.49
CA TRP A 27 3.71 4.09 10.15
C TRP A 27 3.22 2.64 10.04
N TYR A 28 3.46 1.81 11.04
CA TYR A 28 3.05 0.40 11.07
C TYR A 28 1.74 0.18 11.81
N ASP A 29 1.43 1.03 12.77
CA ASP A 29 0.29 0.89 13.68
C ASP A 29 -0.87 1.83 13.34
N ARG A 30 -0.84 2.44 12.16
CA ARG A 30 -1.84 3.41 11.76
C ARG A 30 -3.10 2.76 11.23
N GLY A 31 -4.17 3.52 11.28
CA GLY A 31 -5.48 3.08 10.82
C GLY A 31 -6.29 2.43 11.92
N VAL A 32 -5.82 2.55 13.15
CA VAL A 32 -6.61 2.19 14.31
C VAL A 32 -7.67 3.23 14.52
N ARG A 33 -8.87 2.97 14.05
CA ARG A 33 -9.99 3.80 14.44
C ARG A 33 -10.46 3.42 15.81
N ASN A 34 -10.51 4.39 16.70
CA ASN A 34 -11.10 4.28 18.00
C ASN A 34 -12.60 4.06 17.88
N GLY A 35 -13.00 2.83 18.08
CA GLY A 35 -14.38 2.47 18.28
C GLY A 35 -14.34 1.10 18.93
N GLU A 36 -15.06 0.95 20.00
CA GLU A 36 -15.04 -0.26 20.82
C GLU A 36 -15.37 -1.55 20.05
N ASN A 37 -15.87 -1.44 18.81
CA ASN A 37 -16.18 -2.56 17.92
C ASN A 37 -15.83 -2.30 16.46
N ALA A 38 -15.27 -1.14 16.14
CA ALA A 38 -14.80 -0.90 14.80
C ALA A 38 -13.39 -1.49 14.70
N GLY A 39 -13.26 -2.57 13.99
CA GLY A 39 -11.95 -3.00 13.54
C GLY A 39 -11.23 -1.82 12.87
N TYR A 40 -9.94 -1.77 13.04
CA TYR A 40 -9.11 -0.77 12.39
C TYR A 40 -9.32 -0.83 10.87
N ALA A 41 -9.45 0.28 10.21
CA ALA A 41 -9.57 0.33 8.76
C ALA A 41 -8.37 -0.36 8.11
N ILE A 42 -7.16 -0.04 8.58
CA ILE A 42 -5.92 -0.71 8.24
C ILE A 42 -5.46 -1.47 9.47
N ASN A 43 -5.46 -2.80 9.42
CA ASN A 43 -5.23 -3.63 10.60
C ASN A 43 -4.25 -4.77 10.32
N ALA A 44 -2.99 -4.54 10.66
CA ALA A 44 -1.93 -5.55 10.54
C ALA A 44 -2.02 -6.65 11.62
N GLN A 45 -2.80 -6.46 12.67
CA GLN A 45 -2.91 -7.42 13.79
C GLN A 45 -4.05 -8.43 13.59
N HIS A 46 -4.90 -8.22 12.58
CA HIS A 46 -6.03 -9.11 12.33
C HIS A 46 -5.55 -10.48 11.83
N GLU A 47 -6.12 -11.58 12.37
CA GLU A 47 -5.70 -12.94 12.06
C GLU A 47 -5.76 -13.27 10.55
N LEU A 48 -6.85 -12.87 9.89
CA LEU A 48 -7.02 -13.08 8.45
C LEU A 48 -5.95 -12.34 7.64
N VAL A 49 -5.59 -11.12 8.03
CA VAL A 49 -4.55 -10.33 7.35
C VAL A 49 -3.18 -11.00 7.51
N ASN A 50 -2.87 -11.48 8.71
CA ASN A 50 -1.62 -12.19 9.00
C ASN A 50 -1.53 -13.52 8.24
N SER A 51 -2.61 -14.29 8.19
CA SER A 51 -2.66 -15.56 7.45
C SER A 51 -2.54 -15.33 5.94
N THR A 52 -3.20 -14.29 5.42
CA THR A 52 -3.10 -13.91 4.00
C THR A 52 -1.69 -13.44 3.65
N ALA A 53 -1.07 -12.60 4.48
CA ALA A 53 0.31 -12.16 4.28
C ALA A 53 1.29 -13.35 4.30
N SER A 54 1.04 -14.32 5.19
CA SER A 54 1.84 -15.55 5.25
C SER A 54 1.68 -16.41 3.99
N LEU A 55 0.46 -16.53 3.47
CA LEU A 55 0.19 -17.21 2.21
C LEU A 55 0.92 -16.53 1.03
N ILE A 56 0.85 -15.22 0.96
CA ILE A 56 1.55 -14.43 -0.07
C ILE A 56 3.06 -14.66 0.02
N SER A 57 3.65 -14.56 1.22
CA SER A 57 5.08 -14.81 1.43
C SER A 57 5.48 -16.24 1.03
N ALA A 58 4.64 -17.23 1.36
CA ALA A 58 4.90 -18.63 0.99
C ALA A 58 4.88 -18.87 -0.53
N SER A 59 4.18 -18.05 -1.28
CA SER A 59 4.13 -18.14 -2.75
C SER A 59 5.37 -17.57 -3.44
N LEU A 60 6.18 -16.79 -2.73
CA LEU A 60 7.40 -16.20 -3.26
C LEU A 60 8.56 -17.21 -3.29
N PRO A 61 9.50 -17.07 -4.25
CA PRO A 61 10.76 -17.78 -4.21
C PRO A 61 11.49 -17.58 -2.87
N GLU A 62 12.22 -18.60 -2.40
CA GLU A 62 12.87 -18.59 -1.08
C GLU A 62 13.74 -17.34 -0.84
N GLY A 63 14.50 -16.92 -1.84
CA GLY A 63 15.37 -15.73 -1.73
C GLY A 63 14.62 -14.38 -1.75
N LEU A 64 13.29 -14.38 -1.99
CA LEU A 64 12.48 -13.17 -2.10
C LEU A 64 11.41 -13.04 -1.01
N LYS A 65 11.30 -14.00 -0.10
CA LYS A 65 10.26 -14.01 0.93
C LYS A 65 10.29 -12.80 1.86
N ASP A 66 11.47 -12.25 2.09
CA ASP A 66 11.67 -11.06 2.92
C ASP A 66 11.99 -9.81 2.09
N ASN A 67 11.91 -9.88 0.78
CA ASN A 67 12.17 -8.74 -0.08
C ASN A 67 10.94 -7.82 -0.11
N ALA A 68 11.12 -6.57 0.24
CA ALA A 68 10.05 -5.58 0.36
C ALA A 68 9.31 -5.37 -0.97
N TYR A 69 10.03 -5.22 -2.07
CA TYR A 69 9.44 -5.06 -3.39
C TYR A 69 8.63 -6.31 -3.80
N ALA A 70 9.24 -7.49 -3.66
CA ALA A 70 8.60 -8.73 -4.08
C ALA A 70 7.31 -9.01 -3.30
N PHE A 71 7.34 -8.78 -1.98
CA PHE A 71 6.14 -8.93 -1.15
C PHE A 71 5.06 -7.92 -1.51
N SER A 72 5.41 -6.64 -1.62
CA SER A 72 4.45 -5.58 -1.97
C SER A 72 3.79 -5.85 -3.32
N ARG A 73 4.58 -6.28 -4.31
CA ARG A 73 4.05 -6.64 -5.63
C ARG A 73 3.13 -7.86 -5.56
N ALA A 74 3.52 -8.89 -4.81
CA ALA A 74 2.69 -10.07 -4.65
C ALA A 74 1.39 -9.78 -3.91
N ALA A 75 1.40 -8.87 -2.92
CA ALA A 75 0.19 -8.42 -2.24
C ALA A 75 -0.75 -7.66 -3.18
N PHE A 76 -0.19 -6.80 -4.02
CA PHE A 76 -0.94 -6.10 -5.07
C PHE A 76 -1.60 -7.09 -6.04
N ASP A 77 -0.84 -8.03 -6.58
CA ASP A 77 -1.32 -9.04 -7.52
C ASP A 77 -2.36 -9.97 -6.88
N TYR A 78 -2.20 -10.28 -5.58
CA TYR A 78 -3.16 -11.07 -4.81
C TYR A 78 -4.52 -10.38 -4.75
N LEU A 79 -4.56 -9.10 -4.35
CA LEU A 79 -5.81 -8.35 -4.28
C LEU A 79 -6.46 -8.23 -5.66
N HIS A 80 -5.68 -7.88 -6.66
CA HIS A 80 -6.20 -7.77 -8.03
C HIS A 80 -6.79 -9.08 -8.57
N LYS A 81 -6.30 -10.22 -8.10
CA LYS A 81 -6.77 -11.55 -8.51
C LYS A 81 -7.98 -12.03 -7.71
N TYR A 82 -8.03 -11.75 -6.42
CA TYR A 82 -8.97 -12.38 -5.50
C TYR A 82 -10.02 -11.44 -4.93
N VAL A 83 -9.87 -10.13 -5.09
CA VAL A 83 -10.87 -9.15 -4.65
C VAL A 83 -11.55 -8.56 -5.87
N THR A 84 -12.88 -8.65 -5.88
CA THR A 84 -13.71 -8.08 -6.96
C THR A 84 -14.10 -6.64 -6.61
N TYR A 85 -14.00 -5.75 -7.59
CA TYR A 85 -14.47 -4.38 -7.42
C TYR A 85 -15.99 -4.32 -7.27
N ASP A 86 -16.47 -3.68 -6.22
CA ASP A 86 -17.88 -3.53 -5.92
C ASP A 86 -18.23 -2.04 -5.73
N LYS A 87 -18.92 -1.46 -6.71
CA LYS A 87 -19.41 -0.08 -6.65
C LYS A 87 -20.55 0.15 -5.62
N GLN A 88 -21.15 -0.91 -5.11
CA GLN A 88 -22.24 -0.84 -4.14
C GLN A 88 -21.73 -0.99 -2.71
N ALA A 89 -20.42 -0.88 -2.52
CA ALA A 89 -19.82 -0.82 -1.21
C ALA A 89 -20.50 0.26 -0.33
N PRO A 90 -20.62 0.04 0.97
CA PRO A 90 -21.30 0.98 1.85
C PRO A 90 -20.63 2.35 1.85
N LEU A 91 -21.40 3.41 2.08
CA LEU A 91 -20.88 4.79 2.16
C LEU A 91 -19.77 4.97 3.20
N ILE A 92 -19.73 4.10 4.21
CA ILE A 92 -18.63 4.03 5.17
C ILE A 92 -17.75 2.86 4.75
N ALA A 93 -16.52 3.16 4.37
CA ALA A 93 -15.56 2.15 3.95
C ALA A 93 -15.39 1.04 5.00
N ARG A 94 -15.48 -0.21 4.56
CA ARG A 94 -15.15 -1.37 5.39
C ARG A 94 -13.65 -1.42 5.66
N SER A 95 -13.27 -2.14 6.69
CA SER A 95 -11.87 -2.38 6.98
C SER A 95 -11.20 -3.29 5.94
N GLY A 96 -9.88 -3.24 5.87
CA GLY A 96 -9.09 -4.16 5.05
C GLY A 96 -9.35 -5.64 5.35
N PRO A 97 -9.42 -6.07 6.64
CA PRO A 97 -9.84 -7.43 6.98
C PRO A 97 -11.18 -7.85 6.40
N LEU A 98 -12.22 -7.00 6.48
CA LEU A 98 -13.54 -7.30 5.91
C LEU A 98 -13.52 -7.38 4.38
N CYS A 99 -12.74 -6.51 3.73
CA CYS A 99 -12.52 -6.58 2.29
C CYS A 99 -11.91 -7.94 1.88
N LEU A 100 -10.94 -8.44 2.65
CA LEU A 100 -10.34 -9.76 2.40
C LEU A 100 -11.32 -10.90 2.69
N GLU A 101 -12.12 -10.81 3.75
CA GLU A 101 -13.12 -11.81 4.12
C GLU A 101 -14.20 -11.95 3.05
N ASP A 102 -14.76 -10.83 2.62
CA ASP A 102 -15.84 -10.79 1.63
C ASP A 102 -15.31 -10.99 0.20
N SER A 103 -14.01 -10.84 -0.02
CA SER A 103 -13.38 -10.85 -1.35
C SER A 103 -13.98 -9.80 -2.31
N THR A 104 -14.49 -8.70 -1.76
CA THR A 104 -15.07 -7.59 -2.51
C THR A 104 -14.75 -6.26 -1.83
N GLY A 105 -14.67 -5.21 -2.61
CA GLY A 105 -14.47 -3.86 -2.11
C GLY A 105 -14.30 -2.83 -3.22
N ASP A 106 -14.54 -1.57 -2.88
CA ASP A 106 -14.21 -0.45 -3.75
C ASP A 106 -12.78 0.07 -3.53
N CYS A 107 -12.50 1.30 -3.92
CA CYS A 107 -11.16 1.87 -3.83
C CYS A 107 -10.66 2.01 -2.39
N ASP A 108 -11.54 2.41 -1.46
CA ASP A 108 -11.19 2.62 -0.05
C ASP A 108 -10.80 1.30 0.61
N GLU A 109 -11.62 0.30 0.41
CA GLU A 109 -11.52 -0.99 1.07
C GLU A 109 -10.36 -1.81 0.54
N GLN A 110 -10.14 -1.79 -0.77
CA GLN A 110 -8.97 -2.47 -1.36
C GLN A 110 -7.66 -1.78 -0.98
N THR A 111 -7.66 -0.45 -0.84
CA THR A 111 -6.52 0.29 -0.30
C THR A 111 -6.25 -0.08 1.16
N ASN A 112 -7.30 -0.15 2.00
CA ASN A 112 -7.18 -0.59 3.39
C ASN A 112 -6.63 -2.01 3.49
N ALA A 113 -7.09 -2.93 2.65
CA ALA A 113 -6.60 -4.31 2.61
C ALA A 113 -5.13 -4.37 2.19
N PHE A 114 -4.75 -3.65 1.15
CA PHE A 114 -3.38 -3.59 0.68
C PHE A 114 -2.42 -3.07 1.76
N LEU A 115 -2.74 -1.93 2.36
CA LEU A 115 -1.92 -1.34 3.42
C LEU A 115 -1.86 -2.23 4.67
N SER A 116 -2.95 -2.92 5.00
CA SER A 116 -2.95 -3.90 6.09
C SER A 116 -1.94 -5.01 5.86
N LEU A 117 -1.91 -5.58 4.65
CA LEU A 117 -0.95 -6.63 4.27
C LEU A 117 0.50 -6.13 4.34
N LEU A 118 0.76 -4.91 3.87
CA LEU A 118 2.09 -4.32 3.92
C LEU A 118 2.58 -4.13 5.36
N ARG A 119 1.72 -3.64 6.23
CA ARG A 119 2.06 -3.38 7.63
C ARG A 119 2.36 -4.66 8.43
N VAL A 120 1.84 -5.82 8.04
CA VAL A 120 2.27 -7.12 8.61
C VAL A 120 3.77 -7.35 8.41
N LYS A 121 4.31 -6.84 7.31
CA LYS A 121 5.73 -6.97 6.96
C LYS A 121 6.56 -5.73 7.34
N ASN A 122 6.03 -4.85 8.18
CA ASN A 122 6.67 -3.59 8.53
C ASN A 122 7.05 -2.73 7.31
N LEU A 123 6.25 -2.81 6.26
CA LEU A 123 6.41 -1.93 5.09
C LEU A 123 5.59 -0.67 5.30
N PRO A 124 6.22 0.50 5.38
CA PRO A 124 5.51 1.74 5.57
C PRO A 124 4.60 2.04 4.38
N GLY A 125 3.38 2.43 4.68
CA GLY A 125 2.42 2.83 3.69
C GLY A 125 1.31 3.62 4.34
N TRP A 126 0.71 4.51 3.59
CA TRP A 126 -0.36 5.37 4.05
C TRP A 126 -1.44 5.56 3.00
N TYR A 127 -2.61 5.83 3.51
CA TYR A 127 -3.80 6.04 2.71
C TYR A 127 -3.81 7.44 2.09
N VAL A 128 -4.21 7.52 0.86
CA VAL A 128 -4.40 8.77 0.13
C VAL A 128 -5.84 8.85 -0.36
N PHE A 129 -6.49 9.96 -0.11
CA PHE A 129 -7.81 10.27 -0.62
C PHE A 129 -7.77 11.51 -1.51
N GLY A 130 -8.52 11.45 -2.58
CA GLY A 130 -8.62 12.54 -3.52
C GLY A 130 -9.72 12.32 -4.53
N ALA A 131 -9.48 12.76 -5.75
CA ALA A 131 -10.39 12.55 -6.85
C ALA A 131 -9.62 12.22 -8.12
N LEU A 132 -10.22 11.42 -8.98
CA LEU A 132 -9.77 11.18 -10.35
C LEU A 132 -10.68 11.92 -11.31
N ALA A 133 -10.08 12.61 -12.28
CA ALA A 133 -10.78 13.18 -13.40
C ALA A 133 -10.90 12.15 -14.53
N ASP A 134 -11.98 12.25 -15.31
CA ASP A 134 -12.05 11.61 -16.61
C ASP A 134 -11.05 12.26 -17.61
N GLY A 135 -10.94 11.67 -18.81
CA GLY A 135 -9.99 12.14 -19.81
C GLY A 135 -10.20 13.60 -20.24
N ASP A 136 -11.39 14.13 -20.08
CA ASP A 136 -11.76 15.50 -20.46
C ASP A 136 -11.72 16.48 -19.27
N TYR A 137 -11.41 16.00 -18.07
CA TYR A 137 -11.43 16.75 -16.81
C TYR A 137 -12.80 17.41 -16.49
N LEU A 138 -13.87 16.87 -17.02
CA LEU A 138 -15.22 17.38 -16.81
C LEU A 138 -15.92 16.72 -15.64
N HIS A 139 -15.56 15.47 -15.33
CA HIS A 139 -16.12 14.71 -14.24
C HIS A 139 -15.02 14.28 -13.28
N TRP A 140 -15.31 14.42 -11.98
CA TRP A 140 -14.42 14.04 -10.90
C TRP A 140 -15.12 13.07 -9.98
N GLU A 141 -14.50 11.93 -9.74
CA GLU A 141 -15.00 10.93 -8.78
C GLU A 141 -14.05 10.83 -7.60
N GLY A 142 -14.59 10.75 -6.38
CA GLY A 142 -13.80 10.48 -5.19
C GLY A 142 -13.06 9.16 -5.34
N HIS A 143 -11.79 9.14 -4.96
CA HIS A 143 -10.96 7.97 -5.12
C HIS A 143 -9.91 7.87 -4.03
N ALA A 144 -9.59 6.62 -3.66
CA ALA A 144 -8.55 6.30 -2.71
C ALA A 144 -7.49 5.38 -3.32
N TRP A 145 -6.25 5.60 -2.90
CA TRP A 145 -5.09 4.76 -3.25
C TRP A 145 -4.06 4.80 -2.13
N GLY A 146 -2.97 4.05 -2.29
CA GLY A 146 -1.90 4.01 -1.32
C GLY A 146 -0.62 4.69 -1.80
N TYR A 147 0.14 5.25 -0.89
CA TYR A 147 1.57 5.47 -1.02
C TYR A 147 2.32 4.45 -0.18
N ILE A 148 3.46 4.01 -0.68
CA ILE A 148 4.33 3.08 0.02
C ILE A 148 5.78 3.56 -0.01
N LEU A 149 6.56 3.16 0.99
CA LEU A 149 8.01 3.34 1.00
C LEU A 149 8.69 2.01 0.71
N LEU A 150 9.42 1.96 -0.39
CA LEU A 150 10.21 0.80 -0.77
C LEU A 150 11.67 1.03 -0.38
N PRO A 151 12.20 0.30 0.60
CA PRO A 151 13.61 0.39 0.97
C PRO A 151 14.49 -0.15 -0.15
N MET A 152 15.57 0.58 -0.43
CA MET A 152 16.54 0.18 -1.43
C MET A 152 17.71 -0.55 -0.79
N SER A 153 18.44 -1.37 -1.56
CA SER A 153 19.59 -2.11 -1.07
C SER A 153 20.71 -1.17 -0.64
N GLU A 154 21.51 -1.61 0.32
CA GLU A 154 22.66 -0.85 0.80
C GLU A 154 23.63 -0.48 -0.34
N SER A 155 23.91 -1.42 -1.25
CA SER A 155 24.76 -1.15 -2.41
C SER A 155 24.17 -0.06 -3.31
N TRP A 156 22.89 -0.12 -3.58
CA TRP A 156 22.20 0.88 -4.39
C TRP A 156 22.25 2.27 -3.74
N CYS A 157 22.07 2.34 -2.43
CA CYS A 157 22.13 3.58 -1.65
C CYS A 157 23.55 4.18 -1.66
N ASN A 158 24.56 3.34 -1.37
CA ASN A 158 25.95 3.76 -1.33
C ASN A 158 26.47 4.27 -2.69
N ASP A 159 26.09 3.61 -3.76
CA ASP A 159 26.45 4.04 -5.13
C ASP A 159 25.92 5.43 -5.49
N ARG A 160 24.89 5.87 -4.80
CA ARG A 160 24.24 7.19 -4.99
C ARG A 160 24.55 8.20 -3.88
N GLY A 161 25.33 7.80 -2.89
CA GLY A 161 25.66 8.63 -1.73
C GLY A 161 24.45 9.00 -0.88
N ILE A 162 23.45 8.11 -0.84
CA ILE A 162 22.23 8.30 -0.06
C ILE A 162 22.38 7.56 1.27
N GLU A 163 22.13 8.23 2.37
CA GLU A 163 22.15 7.61 3.70
C GLU A 163 21.04 6.56 3.84
N LEU A 164 21.36 5.42 4.46
CA LEU A 164 20.45 4.27 4.55
C LEU A 164 19.10 4.62 5.18
N ASP A 165 19.09 5.48 6.19
CA ASP A 165 17.88 5.89 6.90
C ASP A 165 16.88 6.67 6.03
N THR A 166 17.36 7.22 4.93
CA THR A 166 16.57 7.99 3.98
C THR A 166 16.48 7.34 2.61
N CYS A 167 17.11 6.16 2.44
CA CYS A 167 17.23 5.49 1.16
C CYS A 167 16.03 4.57 0.88
N PHE A 168 14.97 5.18 0.43
CA PHE A 168 13.75 4.50 -0.03
C PHE A 168 13.15 5.24 -1.21
N VAL A 169 12.29 4.56 -1.94
CA VAL A 169 11.45 5.14 -2.99
C VAL A 169 10.03 5.24 -2.48
N GLU A 170 9.50 6.45 -2.48
CA GLU A 170 8.08 6.70 -2.27
C GLU A 170 7.33 6.45 -3.58
N ALA A 171 6.31 5.63 -3.53
CA ALA A 171 5.62 5.18 -4.72
C ALA A 171 4.11 5.11 -4.53
N SER A 172 3.38 5.51 -5.56
CA SER A 172 1.93 5.43 -5.64
C SER A 172 1.48 4.04 -6.06
N VAL A 173 0.46 3.50 -5.41
CA VAL A 173 -0.14 2.21 -5.75
C VAL A 173 -1.66 2.31 -5.72
N ASP A 174 -2.29 2.01 -6.84
CA ASP A 174 -3.75 2.02 -6.98
C ASP A 174 -4.21 0.62 -7.43
N VAL A 175 -4.68 -0.16 -6.46
CA VAL A 175 -5.08 -1.56 -6.67
C VAL A 175 -6.24 -1.65 -7.65
N VAL A 176 -7.26 -0.84 -7.44
CA VAL A 176 -8.51 -0.88 -8.24
C VAL A 176 -8.26 -0.58 -9.71
N ASN A 177 -7.43 0.41 -9.98
CA ASN A 177 -7.10 0.81 -11.34
C ASN A 177 -5.88 0.06 -11.93
N ASN A 178 -5.40 -0.97 -11.24
CA ASN A 178 -4.24 -1.76 -11.66
C ASN A 178 -3.01 -0.89 -11.96
N LYS A 179 -2.73 0.11 -11.07
CA LYS A 179 -1.58 0.98 -11.18
C LYS A 179 -0.53 0.60 -10.14
N TRP A 180 0.48 -0.09 -10.59
CA TRP A 180 1.62 -0.45 -9.76
C TRP A 180 2.75 0.56 -9.95
N LEU A 181 3.13 1.26 -8.87
CA LEU A 181 4.18 2.26 -8.86
C LEU A 181 4.02 3.32 -9.97
N LEU A 182 2.79 3.65 -10.29
CA LEU A 182 2.47 4.60 -11.35
C LEU A 182 1.67 5.76 -10.79
N HIS A 183 2.23 6.96 -10.95
CA HIS A 183 1.48 8.17 -10.70
C HIS A 183 0.31 8.30 -11.68
N THR A 184 -0.85 8.64 -11.17
CA THR A 184 -2.02 8.92 -11.99
C THR A 184 -2.07 10.42 -12.31
N PRO A 185 -1.80 10.83 -13.55
CA PRO A 185 -1.59 12.24 -13.89
C PRO A 185 -2.84 13.12 -13.72
N ASN A 186 -4.02 12.53 -13.77
CA ASN A 186 -5.31 13.20 -13.59
C ASN A 186 -5.89 13.01 -12.17
N ALA A 187 -5.04 12.73 -11.20
CA ALA A 187 -5.41 12.65 -9.80
C ALA A 187 -5.25 14.00 -9.10
N TYR A 188 -6.25 14.36 -8.30
CA TYR A 188 -6.18 15.45 -7.34
C TYR A 188 -6.11 14.86 -5.93
N ILE A 189 -5.06 15.18 -5.19
CA ILE A 189 -4.90 14.73 -3.80
C ILE A 189 -5.58 15.74 -2.88
N SER A 190 -6.56 15.29 -2.15
CA SER A 190 -7.27 16.07 -1.14
C SER A 190 -6.69 15.87 0.24
N TRP A 191 -6.28 14.65 0.56
CA TRP A 191 -5.79 14.30 1.88
C TRP A 191 -4.83 13.11 1.80
N ILE A 192 -3.77 13.18 2.58
CA ILE A 192 -2.82 12.09 2.79
C ILE A 192 -2.82 11.79 4.29
N GLU A 193 -2.92 10.52 4.64
CA GLU A 193 -2.76 10.09 6.02
C GLU A 193 -1.39 10.50 6.55
N GLU A 194 -1.35 11.21 7.67
CA GLU A 194 -0.12 11.64 8.31
C GLU A 194 0.19 10.79 9.56
N PRO A 195 1.47 10.68 9.99
CA PRO A 195 1.86 9.86 11.12
C PRO A 195 1.05 10.08 12.40
N ASP A 196 0.60 11.26 12.66
CA ASP A 196 -0.15 11.68 13.84
C ASP A 196 -1.63 12.00 13.56
N SER A 197 -2.10 11.77 12.35
CA SER A 197 -3.51 11.92 12.06
C SER A 197 -4.30 10.83 12.81
N THR A 198 -5.28 11.26 13.56
CA THR A 198 -6.17 10.35 14.31
C THR A 198 -7.31 9.81 13.48
N GLY A 199 -7.28 10.04 12.19
CA GLY A 199 -8.21 9.51 11.19
C GLY A 199 -9.58 10.14 11.18
#